data_f6142d0440732a11fdde40a7e29d906c
#
_entry.id   f6142d0440732a11fdde40a7e29d906c
#
_cell.length_a   1.000
_cell.length_b   1.000
_cell.length_c   1.000
_cell.angle_alpha   90.00
_cell.angle_beta   90.00
_cell.angle_gamma   90.00
#
_symmetry.space_group_name_H-M   'P 1'
#
loop_
_entity.id
_entity.type
_entity.pdbx_description
1 polymer ?
#
loop_
_entity_poly.entity_id
_entity_poly.type
_entity_poly.pdbx_seq_one_letter_code
_entity_poly.pdbx_strand_id
1 'polypeptide(L)'
;MATLKGQNFRICIYDSTAEKYKVIGMSTGCTVTLTNNTDNGTHKDIVGAADMPTTVSKSWQVICDSLNVADAAAMLTAIKSMQPMTLMWDETSTSDNQTRAKATFARKGSAYLNDVTFNFNDRENATKSLQFQGTGALQTVAASEATQVIPIGSYTKGQFVRLFLGSDNTAAPSTVIAAAKTLSLHVSLSMEDATTKDTTGEWQIQEPTSLSYDISTNALVRSGETITSQVGAKSLADLESIYEAGTPVKWKIANVSGDNNRTASSTIVSGSVLLTQLTMNGPNRQNADYTAQLNGYGDYDVAA
;
A
#
# COMPACT_ATOMS: atom_id res chain seq x y z
N MET A 1 1.25 -2.91 37.03
CA MET A 1 1.79 -2.77 35.66
C MET A 1 0.78 -2.00 34.82
N ALA A 2 1.22 -0.94 34.13
CA ALA A 2 0.37 -0.26 33.16
C ALA A 2 0.37 -1.08 31.85
N THR A 3 -0.81 -1.28 31.28
CA THR A 3 -0.94 -1.95 29.96
C THR A 3 -0.66 -0.92 28.85
N LEU A 4 0.11 -1.35 27.84
CA LEU A 4 0.32 -0.55 26.63
C LEU A 4 -1.02 -0.34 25.90
N LYS A 5 -1.35 0.91 25.60
CA LYS A 5 -2.51 1.22 24.74
C LYS A 5 -2.07 1.19 23.28
N GLY A 6 -2.87 0.58 22.40
CA GLY A 6 -2.55 0.48 20.97
C GLY A 6 -2.27 1.82 20.31
N GLN A 7 -2.92 2.90 20.75
CA GLN A 7 -2.64 4.27 20.25
C GLN A 7 -1.21 4.75 20.47
N ASN A 8 -0.49 4.17 21.44
CA ASN A 8 0.88 4.54 21.78
C ASN A 8 1.91 3.64 21.08
N PHE A 9 1.49 2.54 20.46
CA PHE A 9 2.37 1.70 19.65
C PHE A 9 2.54 2.33 18.26
N ARG A 10 3.76 2.63 17.86
CA ARG A 10 4.08 3.35 16.62
C ARG A 10 5.13 2.65 15.80
N ILE A 11 4.91 2.68 14.49
CA ILE A 11 5.88 2.28 13.48
C ILE A 11 6.53 3.54 12.91
N CYS A 12 7.84 3.50 12.77
CA CYS A 12 8.64 4.62 12.28
C CYS A 12 9.52 4.14 11.12
N ILE A 13 9.73 5.00 10.15
CA ILE A 13 10.65 4.81 9.01
C ILE A 13 11.83 5.76 9.21
N TYR A 14 13.05 5.28 9.02
CA TYR A 14 14.25 6.12 9.08
C TYR A 14 14.33 7.05 7.87
N ASP A 15 14.47 8.32 8.13
CA ASP A 15 14.75 9.35 7.13
C ASP A 15 16.23 9.69 7.16
N SER A 16 16.96 9.28 6.13
CA SER A 16 18.40 9.51 6.02
C SER A 16 18.76 11.00 5.85
N THR A 17 17.86 11.82 5.32
CA THR A 17 18.08 13.27 5.14
C THR A 17 17.97 14.00 6.47
N ALA A 18 16.99 13.64 7.29
CA ALA A 18 16.77 14.24 8.60
C ALA A 18 17.58 13.54 9.70
N GLU A 19 18.21 12.39 9.42
CA GLU A 19 18.89 11.50 10.38
C GLU A 19 18.01 11.12 11.57
N LYS A 20 16.70 10.92 11.32
CA LYS A 20 15.68 10.65 12.34
C LYS A 20 14.67 9.64 11.87
N TYR A 21 13.98 9.00 12.81
CA TYR A 21 12.85 8.16 12.52
C TYR A 21 11.57 8.99 12.41
N LYS A 22 10.89 8.90 11.29
CA LYS A 22 9.55 9.47 11.06
C LYS A 22 8.48 8.45 11.43
N VAL A 23 7.57 8.82 12.31
CA VAL A 23 6.38 8.01 12.62
C VAL A 23 5.47 7.96 11.40
N ILE A 24 4.91 6.79 11.07
CA ILE A 24 3.83 6.69 10.08
C ILE A 24 2.61 7.42 10.66
N GLY A 25 2.34 8.62 10.14
CA GLY A 25 1.30 9.51 10.68
C GLY A 25 -0.10 8.98 10.45
N MET A 26 -1.05 9.36 11.34
CA MET A 26 -2.47 9.03 11.25
C MET A 26 -2.74 7.52 11.12
N SER A 27 -1.86 6.68 11.69
CA SER A 27 -2.06 5.23 11.66
C SER A 27 -3.29 4.83 12.48
N THR A 28 -4.11 3.94 11.91
CA THR A 28 -5.32 3.39 12.53
C THR A 28 -5.09 2.01 13.12
N GLY A 29 -4.10 1.29 12.59
CA GLY A 29 -3.68 -0.02 13.08
C GLY A 29 -2.26 -0.32 12.67
N CYS A 30 -1.50 -1.00 13.55
CA CYS A 30 -0.17 -1.51 13.24
C CYS A 30 -0.02 -2.90 13.83
N THR A 31 0.53 -3.82 13.04
CA THR A 31 0.80 -5.21 13.45
C THR A 31 2.24 -5.54 13.15
N VAL A 32 2.93 -6.13 14.11
CA VAL A 32 4.26 -6.71 13.94
C VAL A 32 4.16 -8.20 14.15
N THR A 33 4.56 -8.98 13.17
CA THR A 33 4.58 -10.44 13.22
C THR A 33 6.02 -10.93 13.22
N LEU A 34 6.37 -11.74 14.20
CA LEU A 34 7.64 -12.44 14.30
C LEU A 34 7.39 -13.93 14.12
N THR A 35 8.06 -14.56 13.17
CA THR A 35 7.84 -15.97 12.83
C THR A 35 9.13 -16.76 13.03
N ASN A 36 9.02 -17.90 13.75
CA ASN A 36 10.03 -18.95 13.76
C ASN A 36 9.58 -20.06 12.80
N ASN A 37 10.35 -20.28 11.76
CA ASN A 37 10.17 -21.45 10.91
C ASN A 37 10.87 -22.63 11.58
N THR A 38 10.14 -23.71 11.77
CA THR A 38 10.64 -24.90 12.49
C THR A 38 10.63 -26.11 11.58
N ASP A 39 11.59 -27.00 11.80
CA ASP A 39 11.62 -28.33 11.23
C ASP A 39 11.43 -29.37 12.35
N ASN A 40 11.01 -30.57 11.99
CA ASN A 40 10.80 -31.67 12.96
C ASN A 40 12.15 -32.33 13.27
N GLY A 41 12.62 -32.11 14.49
CA GLY A 41 13.83 -32.75 15.04
C GLY A 41 13.57 -34.07 15.75
N THR A 42 12.37 -34.64 15.64
CA THR A 42 12.00 -35.90 16.33
C THR A 42 12.80 -37.10 15.79
N HIS A 43 13.43 -37.86 16.64
CA HIS A 43 14.21 -39.07 16.31
C HIS A 43 13.91 -40.22 17.29
N LYS A 44 14.42 -41.42 16.98
CA LYS A 44 14.07 -42.66 17.71
C LYS A 44 14.47 -42.69 19.20
N ASP A 45 15.43 -41.83 19.59
CA ASP A 45 15.90 -41.79 20.99
C ASP A 45 15.06 -40.87 21.89
N ILE A 46 14.04 -40.21 21.32
CA ILE A 46 13.11 -39.36 22.06
C ILE A 46 12.09 -40.25 22.76
N VAL A 47 12.02 -40.12 24.08
CA VAL A 47 11.05 -40.84 24.92
C VAL A 47 9.77 -40.01 25.02
N GLY A 48 8.66 -40.57 24.56
CA GLY A 48 7.33 -39.94 24.60
C GLY A 48 6.72 -39.72 23.22
N ALA A 49 5.52 -39.14 23.20
CA ALA A 49 4.74 -38.90 21.97
C ALA A 49 4.79 -37.44 21.50
N ALA A 50 5.63 -36.61 22.09
CA ALA A 50 5.72 -35.18 21.73
C ALA A 50 6.77 -34.95 20.64
N ASP A 51 6.41 -34.10 19.67
CA ASP A 51 7.35 -33.62 18.65
C ASP A 51 8.40 -32.68 19.27
N MET A 52 9.60 -32.67 18.67
CA MET A 52 10.69 -31.77 19.04
C MET A 52 11.01 -30.84 17.88
N PRO A 53 10.28 -29.73 17.72
CA PRO A 53 10.58 -28.78 16.66
C PRO A 53 11.90 -28.04 16.93
N THR A 54 12.71 -27.90 15.89
CA THR A 54 13.94 -27.09 15.90
C THR A 54 13.76 -25.88 15.03
N THR A 55 14.22 -24.69 15.48
CA THR A 55 14.16 -23.48 14.67
C THR A 55 15.15 -23.58 13.52
N VAL A 56 14.65 -23.39 12.29
CA VAL A 56 15.45 -23.40 11.07
C VAL A 56 15.76 -21.97 10.63
N SER A 57 14.75 -21.09 10.66
CA SER A 57 14.93 -19.70 10.31
C SER A 57 13.93 -18.79 11.02
N LYS A 58 14.22 -17.50 11.05
CA LYS A 58 13.37 -16.45 11.63
C LYS A 58 13.05 -15.42 10.58
N SER A 59 11.81 -14.95 10.58
CA SER A 59 11.37 -13.85 9.72
C SER A 59 10.51 -12.87 10.50
N TRP A 60 10.32 -11.67 9.97
CA TRP A 60 9.45 -10.67 10.56
C TRP A 60 8.79 -9.80 9.50
N GLN A 61 7.62 -9.31 9.83
CA GLN A 61 6.78 -8.50 8.97
C GLN A 61 6.09 -7.40 9.77
N VAL A 62 5.84 -6.27 9.14
CA VAL A 62 5.09 -5.15 9.72
C VAL A 62 4.00 -4.75 8.76
N ILE A 63 2.77 -4.59 9.27
CA ILE A 63 1.63 -4.03 8.53
C ILE A 63 1.20 -2.76 9.24
N CYS A 64 0.91 -1.69 8.51
CA CYS A 64 0.46 -0.43 9.08
C CYS A 64 -0.60 0.23 8.19
N ASP A 65 -1.80 0.40 8.74
CA ASP A 65 -2.90 1.11 8.10
C ASP A 65 -2.90 2.59 8.53
N SER A 66 -3.21 3.49 7.60
CA SER A 66 -3.17 4.93 7.85
C SER A 66 -4.20 5.68 7.02
N LEU A 67 -4.67 6.80 7.57
CA LEU A 67 -5.51 7.79 6.88
C LEU A 67 -4.70 8.89 6.19
N ASN A 68 -3.37 8.89 6.36
CA ASN A 68 -2.50 9.86 5.70
C ASN A 68 -2.09 9.35 4.33
N VAL A 69 -2.67 9.90 3.28
CA VAL A 69 -2.32 9.62 1.89
C VAL A 69 -1.50 10.75 1.23
N ALA A 70 -1.18 11.80 1.99
CA ALA A 70 -0.38 12.92 1.48
C ALA A 70 1.06 12.51 1.08
N ASP A 71 1.56 11.41 1.67
CA ASP A 71 2.86 10.82 1.36
C ASP A 71 2.78 9.69 0.31
N ALA A 72 1.66 9.55 -0.41
CA ALA A 72 1.46 8.47 -1.39
C ALA A 72 2.59 8.43 -2.43
N ALA A 73 2.99 9.57 -2.96
CA ALA A 73 4.10 9.66 -3.91
C ALA A 73 5.41 9.12 -3.31
N ALA A 74 5.73 9.46 -2.05
CA ALA A 74 6.93 8.97 -1.38
C ALA A 74 6.88 7.44 -1.18
N MET A 75 5.73 6.88 -0.81
CA MET A 75 5.58 5.42 -0.64
C MET A 75 5.66 4.68 -1.99
N LEU A 76 5.04 5.21 -3.04
CA LEU A 76 5.14 4.66 -4.39
C LEU A 76 6.57 4.73 -4.94
N THR A 77 7.31 5.80 -4.65
CA THR A 77 8.74 5.90 -4.99
C THR A 77 9.56 4.89 -4.19
N ALA A 78 9.27 4.72 -2.91
CA ALA A 78 9.98 3.78 -2.05
C ALA A 78 9.84 2.33 -2.53
N ILE A 79 8.62 1.86 -2.83
CA ILE A 79 8.41 0.49 -3.33
C ILE A 79 9.04 0.31 -4.72
N LYS A 80 8.95 1.30 -5.60
CA LYS A 80 9.56 1.29 -6.94
C LYS A 80 11.09 1.22 -6.88
N SER A 81 11.71 1.82 -5.87
CA SER A 81 13.18 1.81 -5.74
C SER A 81 13.74 0.43 -5.44
N MET A 82 12.91 -0.51 -4.95
CA MET A 82 13.32 -1.86 -4.52
C MET A 82 14.49 -1.83 -3.52
N GLN A 83 14.57 -0.77 -2.71
CA GLN A 83 15.63 -0.62 -1.71
C GLN A 83 15.08 -0.87 -0.31
N PRO A 84 15.86 -1.54 0.56
CA PRO A 84 15.44 -1.74 1.93
C PRO A 84 15.49 -0.41 2.69
N MET A 85 14.54 -0.24 3.59
CA MET A 85 14.48 0.88 4.51
C MET A 85 14.61 0.41 5.95
N THR A 86 15.10 1.24 6.84
CA THR A 86 15.16 0.89 8.26
C THR A 86 13.84 1.26 8.93
N LEU A 87 13.20 0.25 9.50
CA LEU A 87 12.00 0.41 10.34
C LEU A 87 12.37 0.33 11.82
N MET A 88 11.58 1.01 12.63
CA MET A 88 11.60 0.91 14.07
C MET A 88 10.16 0.88 14.58
N TRP A 89 9.91 0.08 15.61
CA TRP A 89 8.70 0.18 16.41
C TRP A 89 9.02 0.45 17.86
N ASP A 90 8.20 1.28 18.47
CA ASP A 90 8.37 1.66 19.88
C ASP A 90 7.02 2.13 20.46
N GLU A 91 7.00 2.34 21.75
CA GLU A 91 5.95 3.04 22.47
C GLU A 91 6.20 4.54 22.46
N THR A 92 5.14 5.31 22.28
CA THR A 92 5.16 6.77 22.49
C THR A 92 4.63 7.13 23.87
N SER A 93 5.08 8.27 24.38
CA SER A 93 4.60 8.82 25.65
C SER A 93 3.08 9.01 25.64
N THR A 94 2.45 8.69 26.75
CA THR A 94 1.00 8.89 26.93
C THR A 94 0.60 10.36 27.04
N SER A 95 1.57 11.25 27.29
CA SER A 95 1.31 12.68 27.48
C SER A 95 1.15 13.45 26.18
N ASP A 96 1.93 13.10 25.14
CA ASP A 96 1.95 13.79 23.86
C ASP A 96 1.71 12.87 22.66
N ASN A 97 1.77 11.57 22.87
CA ASN A 97 1.67 10.54 21.83
C ASN A 97 2.68 10.70 20.66
N GLN A 98 3.80 11.35 20.93
CA GLN A 98 4.79 11.76 19.94
C GLN A 98 6.22 11.41 20.35
N THR A 99 6.57 11.63 21.61
CA THR A 99 7.91 11.35 22.14
C THR A 99 8.06 9.87 22.43
N ARG A 100 9.20 9.27 22.06
CA ARG A 100 9.52 7.88 22.39
C ARG A 100 9.49 7.62 23.89
N ALA A 101 8.80 6.59 24.33
CA ALA A 101 8.85 6.10 25.70
C ALA A 101 10.06 5.19 25.97
N LYS A 102 10.79 4.76 24.91
CA LYS A 102 11.97 3.88 24.96
C LYS A 102 11.65 2.53 25.61
N ALA A 103 10.61 1.89 25.11
CA ALA A 103 10.15 0.61 25.63
C ALA A 103 11.21 -0.50 25.45
N THR A 104 11.24 -1.44 26.37
CA THR A 104 12.17 -2.59 26.33
C THR A 104 11.90 -3.53 25.13
N PHE A 105 10.68 -3.53 24.61
CA PHE A 105 10.30 -4.30 23.44
C PHE A 105 10.60 -3.59 22.10
N ALA A 106 11.09 -2.34 22.14
CA ALA A 106 11.43 -1.60 20.92
C ALA A 106 12.51 -2.33 20.12
N ARG A 107 12.28 -2.46 18.82
CA ARG A 107 13.21 -3.08 17.89
C ARG A 107 13.30 -2.26 16.62
N LYS A 108 14.40 -2.44 15.89
CA LYS A 108 14.61 -1.92 14.55
C LYS A 108 15.22 -2.98 13.64
N GLY A 109 15.01 -2.82 12.35
CA GLY A 109 15.58 -3.72 11.35
C GLY A 109 15.40 -3.17 9.95
N SER A 110 16.07 -3.80 8.99
CA SER A 110 15.92 -3.48 7.57
C SER A 110 14.73 -4.23 6.99
N ALA A 111 13.91 -3.56 6.19
CA ALA A 111 12.74 -4.15 5.53
C ALA A 111 12.52 -3.55 4.16
N TYR A 112 11.94 -4.32 3.28
CA TYR A 112 11.39 -3.83 2.01
C TYR A 112 9.92 -3.49 2.18
N LEU A 113 9.49 -2.36 1.61
CA LEU A 113 8.08 -2.08 1.43
C LEU A 113 7.59 -2.97 0.29
N ASN A 114 6.90 -4.05 0.62
CA ASN A 114 6.54 -5.09 -0.35
C ASN A 114 5.09 -5.06 -0.81
N ASP A 115 4.23 -4.30 -0.12
CA ASP A 115 2.85 -4.10 -0.54
C ASP A 115 2.34 -2.73 -0.11
N VAL A 116 1.65 -2.06 -1.02
CA VAL A 116 1.01 -0.76 -0.78
C VAL A 116 -0.35 -0.75 -1.44
N THR A 117 -1.39 -0.58 -0.64
CA THR A 117 -2.76 -0.41 -1.15
C THR A 117 -3.30 0.95 -0.76
N PHE A 118 -3.79 1.71 -1.72
CA PHE A 118 -4.53 2.96 -1.52
C PHE A 118 -5.99 2.76 -1.88
N ASN A 119 -6.90 3.21 -1.01
CA ASN A 119 -8.34 3.17 -1.26
C ASN A 119 -8.93 4.58 -1.22
N PHE A 120 -9.68 4.92 -2.26
CA PHE A 120 -10.32 6.21 -2.47
C PHE A 120 -11.81 5.99 -2.72
N ASN A 121 -12.58 5.84 -1.65
CA ASN A 121 -14.02 5.63 -1.72
C ASN A 121 -14.77 6.95 -1.70
N ASP A 122 -15.92 7.00 -2.40
CA ASP A 122 -16.79 8.17 -2.38
C ASP A 122 -17.25 8.49 -0.95
N ARG A 123 -17.19 9.79 -0.56
CA ARG A 123 -17.59 10.34 0.74
C ARG A 123 -16.84 9.82 1.96
N GLU A 124 -15.86 8.95 1.81
CA GLU A 124 -15.00 8.45 2.88
C GLU A 124 -13.64 9.15 2.87
N ASN A 125 -12.91 9.03 3.97
CA ASN A 125 -11.51 9.41 3.99
C ASN A 125 -10.70 8.38 3.19
N ALA A 126 -9.77 8.87 2.39
CA ALA A 126 -8.82 8.00 1.72
C ALA A 126 -7.96 7.25 2.75
N THR A 127 -7.65 6.01 2.47
CA THR A 127 -6.83 5.14 3.33
C THR A 127 -5.67 4.55 2.57
N LYS A 128 -4.62 4.18 3.29
CA LYS A 128 -3.54 3.35 2.78
C LYS A 128 -3.23 2.22 3.74
N SER A 129 -2.82 1.09 3.19
CA SER A 129 -2.22 -0.03 3.91
C SER A 129 -0.80 -0.24 3.40
N LEU A 130 0.15 -0.37 4.30
CA LEU A 130 1.57 -0.58 4.02
C LEU A 130 1.98 -1.90 4.65
N GLN A 131 2.62 -2.77 3.86
CA GLN A 131 3.22 -3.99 4.35
C GLN A 131 4.71 -3.98 4.09
N PHE A 132 5.47 -4.32 5.12
CA PHE A 132 6.92 -4.38 5.08
C PHE A 132 7.38 -5.78 5.38
N GLN A 133 8.21 -6.34 4.50
CA GLN A 133 8.86 -7.62 4.70
C GLN A 133 10.27 -7.39 5.24
N GLY A 134 10.53 -7.92 6.43
CA GLY A 134 11.85 -7.82 7.06
C GLY A 134 12.93 -8.61 6.34
N THR A 135 14.14 -8.07 6.33
CA THR A 135 15.34 -8.75 5.85
C THR A 135 16.43 -8.66 6.91
N GLY A 136 16.99 -9.82 7.28
CA GLY A 136 18.02 -9.92 8.31
C GLY A 136 17.54 -9.71 9.74
N ALA A 137 18.49 -9.59 10.66
CA ALA A 137 18.25 -9.61 12.09
C ALA A 137 17.62 -8.31 12.64
N LEU A 138 16.75 -8.48 13.63
CA LEU A 138 16.26 -7.38 14.45
C LEU A 138 17.30 -6.94 15.49
N GLN A 139 17.40 -5.65 15.71
CA GLN A 139 18.30 -5.02 16.66
C GLN A 139 17.50 -4.31 17.76
N THR A 140 18.08 -4.18 18.93
CA THR A 140 17.57 -3.29 20.00
C THR A 140 17.76 -1.84 19.60
N VAL A 141 16.80 -1.00 19.98
CA VAL A 141 16.84 0.44 19.69
C VAL A 141 17.63 1.16 20.78
N ALA A 142 18.64 1.93 20.39
CA ALA A 142 19.41 2.73 21.35
C ALA A 142 18.54 3.84 21.98
N ALA A 143 18.78 4.11 23.27
CA ALA A 143 18.05 5.16 23.98
C ALA A 143 18.26 6.58 23.41
N SER A 144 19.36 6.79 22.69
CA SER A 144 19.71 8.05 22.02
C SER A 144 18.99 8.28 20.69
N GLU A 145 18.39 7.23 20.08
CA GLU A 145 17.70 7.38 18.82
C GLU A 145 16.41 8.20 19.01
N ALA A 146 16.25 9.27 18.25
CA ALA A 146 15.13 10.19 18.34
C ALA A 146 14.09 9.93 17.24
N THR A 147 12.81 10.06 17.58
CA THR A 147 11.72 10.11 16.61
C THR A 147 11.43 11.56 16.23
N GLN A 148 10.96 11.77 15.02
CA GLN A 148 10.44 13.05 14.56
C GLN A 148 8.92 13.05 14.70
N VAL A 149 8.37 14.14 15.19
CA VAL A 149 6.94 14.39 15.18
C VAL A 149 6.48 14.54 13.73
N ILE A 150 5.43 13.81 13.35
CA ILE A 150 4.76 14.06 12.08
C ILE A 150 3.62 15.02 12.37
N PRO A 151 3.55 16.17 11.66
CA PRO A 151 2.40 17.06 11.75
C PRO A 151 1.14 16.27 11.39
N ILE A 152 0.07 16.49 12.13
CA ILE A 152 -1.25 15.96 11.78
C ILE A 152 -1.63 16.61 10.46
N GLY A 153 -1.56 15.84 9.36
CA GLY A 153 -1.98 16.28 8.04
C GLY A 153 -3.51 16.43 7.95
N SER A 154 -3.98 17.06 6.89
CA SER A 154 -5.41 17.08 6.58
C SER A 154 -5.82 15.74 5.94
N TYR A 155 -7.03 15.27 6.29
CA TYR A 155 -7.63 14.10 5.63
C TYR A 155 -7.91 14.41 4.16
N THR A 156 -7.57 13.50 3.29
CA THR A 156 -8.00 13.53 1.89
C THR A 156 -9.30 12.75 1.76
N LYS A 157 -10.33 13.37 1.18
CA LYS A 157 -11.57 12.67 0.84
C LYS A 157 -11.37 11.89 -0.44
N GLY A 158 -11.76 10.62 -0.46
CA GLY A 158 -11.61 9.76 -1.63
C GLY A 158 -12.32 10.30 -2.88
N GLN A 159 -13.43 10.99 -2.71
CA GLN A 159 -14.16 11.63 -3.83
C GLN A 159 -13.33 12.65 -4.65
N PHE A 160 -12.28 13.23 -4.05
CA PHE A 160 -11.39 14.18 -4.71
C PHE A 160 -10.19 13.53 -5.40
N VAL A 161 -10.07 12.22 -5.31
CA VAL A 161 -9.04 11.45 -6.02
C VAL A 161 -9.70 10.61 -7.09
N ARG A 162 -9.28 10.78 -8.35
CA ARG A 162 -9.94 10.15 -9.49
C ARG A 162 -8.96 9.47 -10.42
N LEU A 163 -9.46 8.40 -11.06
CA LEU A 163 -8.78 7.70 -12.13
C LEU A 163 -9.13 8.34 -13.47
N PHE A 164 -8.11 8.72 -14.21
CA PHE A 164 -8.18 9.22 -15.57
C PHE A 164 -7.61 8.18 -16.53
N LEU A 165 -8.27 7.95 -17.65
CA LEU A 165 -7.84 7.05 -18.71
C LEU A 165 -7.66 7.79 -20.02
N GLY A 166 -6.67 7.36 -20.80
CA GLY A 166 -6.50 7.72 -22.20
C GLY A 166 -7.42 6.90 -23.10
N SER A 167 -7.36 7.16 -24.42
CA SER A 167 -7.99 6.32 -25.42
C SER A 167 -7.12 5.13 -25.83
N ASP A 168 -5.81 5.26 -25.69
CA ASP A 168 -4.79 4.29 -26.07
C ASP A 168 -3.51 4.51 -25.24
N ASN A 169 -2.44 3.80 -25.57
CA ASN A 169 -1.16 3.87 -24.86
C ASN A 169 -0.32 5.13 -25.20
N THR A 170 -0.78 6.00 -26.08
CA THR A 170 -0.07 7.24 -26.46
C THR A 170 -0.81 8.49 -26.02
N ALA A 171 -2.14 8.42 -25.98
CA ALA A 171 -2.99 9.55 -25.61
C ALA A 171 -2.88 9.89 -24.12
N ALA A 172 -2.67 11.17 -23.80
CA ALA A 172 -2.65 11.64 -22.43
C ALA A 172 -3.97 11.29 -21.70
N PRO A 173 -3.92 10.73 -20.47
CA PRO A 173 -5.11 10.38 -19.72
C PRO A 173 -5.85 11.64 -19.26
N SER A 174 -6.92 11.99 -19.95
CA SER A 174 -7.70 13.21 -19.74
C SER A 174 -9.13 12.98 -19.28
N THR A 175 -9.64 11.74 -19.40
CA THR A 175 -11.05 11.42 -19.13
C THR A 175 -11.20 10.56 -17.88
N VAL A 176 -12.05 11.00 -16.94
CA VAL A 176 -12.36 10.24 -15.70
C VAL A 176 -13.34 9.10 -15.99
N ILE A 177 -13.36 8.07 -15.15
CA ILE A 177 -14.43 7.07 -15.15
C ILE A 177 -15.71 7.72 -14.60
N ALA A 178 -16.80 7.61 -15.37
CA ALA A 178 -18.10 8.17 -14.99
C ALA A 178 -18.69 7.42 -13.77
N ALA A 179 -19.32 8.17 -12.85
CA ALA A 179 -20.05 7.62 -11.72
C ALA A 179 -19.27 6.64 -10.82
N ALA A 180 -17.95 6.76 -10.77
CA ALA A 180 -17.11 5.93 -9.92
C ALA A 180 -17.47 6.10 -8.43
N LYS A 181 -17.58 4.99 -7.71
CA LYS A 181 -17.88 4.89 -6.27
C LYS A 181 -16.62 4.56 -5.48
N THR A 182 -15.79 3.71 -6.02
CA THR A 182 -14.54 3.27 -5.39
C THR A 182 -13.39 3.33 -6.38
N LEU A 183 -12.20 3.54 -5.86
CA LEU A 183 -10.94 3.41 -6.58
C LEU A 183 -9.92 2.82 -5.62
N SER A 184 -9.26 1.75 -6.04
CA SER A 184 -8.14 1.16 -5.32
C SER A 184 -6.93 1.08 -6.25
N LEU A 185 -5.77 1.47 -5.74
CA LEU A 185 -4.48 1.22 -6.36
C LEU A 185 -3.70 0.29 -5.45
N HIS A 186 -3.33 -0.85 -5.95
CA HIS A 186 -2.49 -1.82 -5.27
C HIS A 186 -1.16 -1.95 -6.01
N VAL A 187 -0.06 -1.91 -5.28
CA VAL A 187 1.30 -2.07 -5.80
C VAL A 187 1.99 -3.11 -4.95
N SER A 188 2.51 -4.14 -5.56
CA SER A 188 3.18 -5.24 -4.87
C SER A 188 4.56 -5.52 -5.43
N LEU A 189 5.48 -5.87 -4.54
CA LEU A 189 6.84 -6.27 -4.81
C LEU A 189 6.99 -7.74 -4.44
N SER A 190 7.26 -8.58 -5.44
CA SER A 190 7.56 -10.00 -5.20
C SER A 190 8.91 -10.13 -4.52
N MET A 191 8.99 -10.99 -3.52
CA MET A 191 10.19 -11.22 -2.73
C MET A 191 10.59 -12.69 -2.85
N GLU A 192 11.89 -12.95 -2.82
CA GLU A 192 12.43 -14.31 -2.70
C GLU A 192 13.40 -14.42 -1.51
N ASP A 193 13.57 -15.64 -1.01
CA ASP A 193 14.51 -15.93 0.05
C ASP A 193 15.92 -16.12 -0.54
N ALA A 194 16.80 -15.17 -0.25
CA ALA A 194 18.20 -15.17 -0.66
C ALA A 194 19.14 -15.68 0.43
N THR A 195 18.60 -16.36 1.45
CA THR A 195 19.37 -16.93 2.55
C THR A 195 20.27 -18.06 2.04
N THR A 196 21.55 -17.99 2.32
CA THR A 196 22.54 -19.00 1.92
C THR A 196 23.21 -19.64 3.15
N LYS A 197 24.01 -20.69 2.92
CA LYS A 197 24.82 -21.32 3.99
C LYS A 197 25.86 -20.38 4.59
N ASP A 198 26.23 -19.32 3.87
CA ASP A 198 27.18 -18.31 4.34
C ASP A 198 26.50 -17.19 5.12
N THR A 199 25.15 -17.17 5.14
CA THR A 199 24.38 -16.22 5.95
C THR A 199 24.57 -16.54 7.43
N THR A 200 25.10 -15.57 8.18
CA THR A 200 25.31 -15.73 9.60
C THR A 200 24.00 -15.49 10.38
N GLY A 201 23.67 -16.43 11.27
CA GLY A 201 22.47 -16.34 12.11
C GLY A 201 21.28 -17.06 11.50
N GLU A 202 20.12 -16.94 12.19
CA GLU A 202 18.88 -17.66 11.86
C GLU A 202 17.87 -16.79 11.09
N TRP A 203 18.23 -15.56 10.76
CA TRP A 203 17.31 -14.61 10.11
C TRP A 203 17.34 -14.74 8.60
N GLN A 204 16.16 -14.81 8.00
CA GLN A 204 16.02 -14.82 6.54
C GLN A 204 16.48 -13.51 5.92
N ILE A 205 17.16 -13.64 4.78
CA ILE A 205 17.51 -12.53 3.89
C ILE A 205 16.50 -12.55 2.75
N GLN A 206 15.80 -11.45 2.55
CA GLN A 206 14.80 -11.30 1.49
C GLN A 206 15.33 -10.35 0.43
N GLU A 207 15.10 -10.69 -0.85
CA GLU A 207 15.46 -9.84 -1.99
C GLU A 207 14.26 -9.63 -2.91
N PRO A 208 14.09 -8.41 -3.47
CA PRO A 208 12.99 -8.12 -4.39
C PRO A 208 13.29 -8.68 -5.79
N THR A 209 12.27 -9.24 -6.45
CA THR A 209 12.41 -9.83 -7.78
C THR A 209 11.64 -9.09 -8.85
N SER A 210 10.40 -8.69 -8.58
CA SER A 210 9.57 -8.00 -9.57
C SER A 210 8.54 -7.09 -8.91
N LEU A 211 8.23 -6.01 -9.61
CA LEU A 211 7.19 -5.04 -9.24
C LEU A 211 5.96 -5.24 -10.11
N SER A 212 4.79 -5.26 -9.50
CA SER A 212 3.51 -5.28 -10.19
C SER A 212 2.55 -4.27 -9.58
N TYR A 213 1.57 -3.84 -10.34
CA TYR A 213 0.49 -2.98 -9.84
C TYR A 213 -0.82 -3.28 -10.55
N ASP A 214 -1.91 -3.06 -9.83
CA ASP A 214 -3.26 -3.17 -10.35
C ASP A 214 -4.16 -2.06 -9.83
N ILE A 215 -5.18 -1.75 -10.61
CA ILE A 215 -6.18 -0.73 -10.28
C ILE A 215 -7.54 -1.38 -10.37
N SER A 216 -8.34 -1.21 -9.31
CA SER A 216 -9.73 -1.63 -9.29
C SER A 216 -10.65 -0.44 -9.09
N THR A 217 -11.74 -0.39 -9.83
CA THR A 217 -12.76 0.65 -9.66
C THR A 217 -14.14 0.07 -9.83
N ASN A 218 -15.09 0.50 -8.96
CA ASN A 218 -16.51 0.22 -9.11
C ASN A 218 -17.26 1.51 -9.44
N ALA A 219 -18.18 1.43 -10.39
CA ALA A 219 -18.96 2.57 -10.83
C ALA A 219 -20.41 2.18 -11.19
N LEU A 220 -21.33 3.15 -11.13
CA LEU A 220 -22.71 2.94 -11.52
C LEU A 220 -22.86 2.92 -13.06
N VAL A 221 -23.68 1.99 -13.57
CA VAL A 221 -24.10 2.01 -14.96
C VAL A 221 -25.12 3.14 -15.13
N ARG A 222 -24.83 4.05 -16.04
CA ARG A 222 -25.75 5.11 -16.44
C ARG A 222 -26.35 4.79 -17.80
N SER A 223 -27.66 4.65 -17.87
CA SER A 223 -28.43 4.44 -19.11
C SER A 223 -29.15 5.72 -19.53
N GLY A 224 -29.23 5.97 -20.83
CA GLY A 224 -30.13 6.99 -21.41
C GLY A 224 -29.71 8.45 -21.31
N GLU A 225 -28.61 8.78 -20.65
CA GLU A 225 -28.08 10.13 -20.73
C GLU A 225 -27.16 10.25 -21.95
N THR A 226 -27.55 11.10 -22.89
CA THR A 226 -26.59 11.61 -23.85
C THR A 226 -25.55 12.40 -23.04
N ILE A 227 -24.34 11.83 -22.89
CA ILE A 227 -23.26 12.36 -22.01
C ILE A 227 -22.69 13.69 -22.57
N THR A 228 -23.49 14.45 -23.31
CA THR A 228 -23.13 15.79 -23.83
C THR A 228 -22.91 16.81 -22.73
N SER A 229 -23.49 16.64 -21.53
CA SER A 229 -23.20 17.48 -20.38
C SER A 229 -22.02 17.00 -19.52
N GLN A 230 -21.42 15.85 -19.86
CA GLN A 230 -20.33 15.23 -19.11
C GLN A 230 -19.06 15.09 -19.97
N VAL A 231 -18.69 16.16 -20.66
CA VAL A 231 -17.41 16.24 -21.39
C VAL A 231 -16.27 15.78 -20.45
N GLY A 232 -15.51 14.77 -20.88
CA GLY A 232 -14.36 14.28 -20.14
C GLY A 232 -14.62 13.09 -19.19
N ALA A 233 -15.69 12.32 -19.37
CA ALA A 233 -15.91 11.08 -18.61
C ALA A 233 -16.06 9.86 -19.54
N LYS A 234 -15.42 8.75 -19.16
CA LYS A 234 -15.57 7.44 -19.81
C LYS A 234 -16.79 6.71 -19.28
N SER A 235 -17.64 6.24 -20.19
CA SER A 235 -18.80 5.39 -19.89
C SER A 235 -18.42 3.92 -19.84
N LEU A 236 -19.39 3.05 -19.48
CA LEU A 236 -19.24 1.60 -19.59
C LEU A 236 -18.91 1.18 -21.02
N ALA A 237 -19.61 1.73 -22.05
CA ALA A 237 -19.35 1.40 -23.45
C ALA A 237 -17.93 1.79 -23.90
N ASP A 238 -17.38 2.88 -23.39
CA ASP A 238 -15.98 3.23 -23.67
C ASP A 238 -15.01 2.20 -23.05
N LEU A 239 -15.32 1.66 -21.87
CA LEU A 239 -14.51 0.60 -21.24
C LEU A 239 -14.67 -0.73 -21.97
N GLU A 240 -15.87 -1.07 -22.46
CA GLU A 240 -16.08 -2.25 -23.29
C GLU A 240 -15.24 -2.16 -24.58
N SER A 241 -15.21 -1.00 -25.24
CA SER A 241 -14.37 -0.79 -26.43
C SER A 241 -12.87 -0.93 -26.13
N ILE A 242 -12.41 -0.46 -24.97
CA ILE A 242 -11.02 -0.63 -24.52
C ILE A 242 -10.73 -2.13 -24.25
N TYR A 243 -11.67 -2.85 -23.63
CA TYR A 243 -11.53 -4.26 -23.36
C TYR A 243 -11.47 -5.09 -24.66
N GLU A 244 -12.36 -4.81 -25.61
CA GLU A 244 -12.39 -5.48 -26.91
C GLU A 244 -11.12 -5.21 -27.75
N ALA A 245 -10.56 -4.00 -27.65
CA ALA A 245 -9.30 -3.65 -28.31
C ALA A 245 -8.12 -4.46 -27.77
N GLY A 246 -8.15 -4.89 -26.50
CA GLY A 246 -7.10 -5.70 -25.87
C GLY A 246 -5.73 -5.03 -25.87
N THR A 247 -5.67 -3.71 -25.95
CA THR A 247 -4.43 -2.92 -25.99
C THR A 247 -4.26 -2.10 -24.72
N PRO A 248 -3.02 -1.87 -24.25
CA PRO A 248 -2.80 -1.04 -23.07
C PRO A 248 -3.24 0.41 -23.32
N VAL A 249 -3.68 1.07 -22.25
CA VAL A 249 -4.07 2.49 -22.26
C VAL A 249 -3.30 3.25 -21.19
N LYS A 250 -3.04 4.55 -21.45
CA LYS A 250 -2.46 5.44 -20.43
C LYS A 250 -3.47 5.72 -19.34
N TRP A 251 -2.97 5.81 -18.12
CA TRP A 251 -3.76 6.16 -16.95
C TRP A 251 -3.02 7.14 -16.05
N LYS A 252 -3.78 7.83 -15.20
CA LYS A 252 -3.24 8.56 -14.04
C LYS A 252 -4.26 8.59 -12.90
N ILE A 253 -3.77 8.60 -11.69
CA ILE A 253 -4.54 8.97 -10.51
C ILE A 253 -4.15 10.39 -10.14
N ALA A 254 -5.15 11.24 -9.97
CA ALA A 254 -4.93 12.66 -9.69
C ALA A 254 -5.98 13.21 -8.74
N ASN A 255 -5.59 14.22 -7.96
CA ASN A 255 -6.54 15.04 -7.23
C ASN A 255 -7.34 15.92 -8.20
N VAL A 256 -8.58 16.18 -7.86
CA VAL A 256 -9.45 17.14 -8.56
C VAL A 256 -9.90 18.23 -7.62
N SER A 257 -10.22 19.40 -8.15
CA SER A 257 -10.73 20.52 -7.36
C SER A 257 -12.28 20.54 -7.40
N GLY A 258 -12.92 20.30 -6.23
CA GLY A 258 -14.37 20.33 -6.08
C GLY A 258 -15.09 19.04 -6.52
N ASP A 259 -16.34 18.87 -6.04
CA ASP A 259 -17.13 17.64 -6.18
C ASP A 259 -17.48 17.27 -7.63
N ASN A 260 -17.69 18.26 -8.49
CA ASN A 260 -18.04 18.09 -9.90
C ASN A 260 -16.88 18.34 -10.86
N ASN A 261 -15.69 18.63 -10.33
CA ASN A 261 -14.53 18.89 -11.16
C ASN A 261 -13.98 17.58 -11.72
N ARG A 262 -13.79 17.54 -13.03
CA ARG A 262 -13.22 16.42 -13.79
C ARG A 262 -11.85 16.75 -14.35
N THR A 263 -11.32 17.89 -13.97
CA THR A 263 -9.99 18.33 -14.37
C THR A 263 -9.01 17.99 -13.25
N ALA A 264 -7.93 17.30 -13.59
CA ALA A 264 -6.86 17.01 -12.65
C ALA A 264 -6.21 18.32 -12.18
N SER A 265 -6.09 18.49 -10.87
CA SER A 265 -5.36 19.59 -10.25
C SER A 265 -3.90 19.21 -9.96
N SER A 266 -3.67 18.00 -9.49
CA SER A 266 -2.33 17.43 -9.28
C SER A 266 -2.33 15.94 -9.52
N THR A 267 -1.40 15.45 -10.33
CA THR A 267 -1.17 14.02 -10.55
C THR A 267 -0.46 13.45 -9.34
N ILE A 268 -0.83 12.25 -8.93
CA ILE A 268 -0.15 11.46 -7.90
C ILE A 268 0.76 10.43 -8.57
N VAL A 269 0.21 9.69 -9.51
CA VAL A 269 0.88 8.59 -10.21
C VAL A 269 0.26 8.41 -11.60
N SER A 270 1.05 7.93 -12.55
CA SER A 270 0.62 7.67 -13.93
C SER A 270 1.39 6.50 -14.52
N GLY A 271 0.89 5.94 -15.61
CA GLY A 271 1.52 4.80 -16.28
C GLY A 271 0.68 4.26 -17.43
N SER A 272 0.85 2.96 -17.70
CA SER A 272 0.06 2.23 -18.68
C SER A 272 -0.58 1.01 -18.03
N VAL A 273 -1.82 0.70 -18.39
CA VAL A 273 -2.58 -0.46 -17.87
C VAL A 273 -3.28 -1.20 -18.98
N LEU A 274 -3.52 -2.46 -18.76
CA LEU A 274 -4.40 -3.29 -19.58
C LEU A 274 -5.68 -3.57 -18.82
N LEU A 275 -6.84 -3.31 -19.42
CA LEU A 275 -8.13 -3.67 -18.85
C LEU A 275 -8.32 -5.19 -18.99
N THR A 276 -8.24 -5.91 -17.87
CA THR A 276 -8.23 -7.39 -17.85
C THR A 276 -9.57 -7.98 -17.51
N GLN A 277 -10.42 -7.26 -16.79
CA GLN A 277 -11.73 -7.72 -16.41
C GLN A 277 -12.72 -6.56 -16.33
N LEU A 278 -13.93 -6.80 -16.84
CA LEU A 278 -15.07 -5.92 -16.71
C LEU A 278 -16.27 -6.76 -16.29
N THR A 279 -16.79 -6.52 -15.09
CA THR A 279 -17.93 -7.26 -14.53
C THR A 279 -19.10 -6.32 -14.35
N MET A 280 -20.26 -6.67 -14.88
CA MET A 280 -21.51 -5.92 -14.73
C MET A 280 -22.46 -6.65 -13.78
N ASN A 281 -23.06 -5.91 -12.86
CA ASN A 281 -24.04 -6.40 -11.92
C ASN A 281 -25.37 -5.65 -12.10
N GLY A 282 -26.45 -6.39 -12.32
CA GLY A 282 -27.80 -5.83 -12.45
C GLY A 282 -28.76 -6.41 -11.40
N PRO A 283 -28.63 -6.04 -10.12
CA PRO A 283 -29.48 -6.57 -9.06
C PRO A 283 -30.92 -6.06 -9.21
N ASN A 284 -31.91 -6.91 -8.84
CA ASN A 284 -33.31 -6.53 -8.91
C ASN A 284 -33.61 -5.35 -7.96
N ARG A 285 -34.28 -4.32 -8.48
CA ARG A 285 -34.71 -3.09 -7.74
C ARG A 285 -33.56 -2.25 -7.16
N GLN A 286 -32.34 -2.41 -7.64
CA GLN A 286 -31.17 -1.59 -7.26
C GLN A 286 -30.52 -1.02 -8.52
N ASN A 287 -29.64 -0.04 -8.33
CA ASN A 287 -28.86 0.49 -9.45
C ASN A 287 -27.88 -0.57 -9.95
N ALA A 288 -27.82 -0.72 -11.26
CA ALA A 288 -26.77 -1.54 -11.87
C ALA A 288 -25.40 -0.86 -11.67
N ASP A 289 -24.39 -1.67 -11.40
CA ASP A 289 -23.00 -1.23 -11.29
C ASP A 289 -22.07 -2.12 -12.12
N TYR A 290 -20.84 -1.66 -12.28
CA TYR A 290 -19.77 -2.43 -12.89
C TYR A 290 -18.49 -2.28 -12.11
N THR A 291 -17.65 -3.31 -12.20
CA THR A 291 -16.29 -3.30 -11.66
C THR A 291 -15.32 -3.51 -12.81
N ALA A 292 -14.31 -2.65 -12.89
CA ALA A 292 -13.21 -2.78 -13.85
C ALA A 292 -11.92 -3.10 -13.11
N GLN A 293 -11.17 -4.09 -13.62
CA GLN A 293 -9.83 -4.47 -13.15
C GLN A 293 -8.82 -4.14 -14.25
N LEU A 294 -7.80 -3.39 -13.88
CA LEU A 294 -6.75 -2.94 -14.79
C LEU A 294 -5.41 -3.36 -14.23
N ASN A 295 -4.68 -4.20 -14.97
CA ASN A 295 -3.36 -4.65 -14.56
C ASN A 295 -2.27 -3.74 -15.15
N GLY A 296 -1.24 -3.50 -14.39
CA GLY A 296 -0.08 -2.72 -14.80
C GLY A 296 0.58 -3.24 -16.07
N TYR A 297 0.95 -2.32 -16.96
CA TYR A 297 1.69 -2.61 -18.17
C TYR A 297 2.98 -1.78 -18.22
N GLY A 298 4.08 -2.42 -17.91
CA GLY A 298 5.36 -1.75 -17.73
C GLY A 298 5.45 -0.98 -16.41
N ASP A 299 6.33 -0.01 -16.36
CA ASP A 299 6.59 0.79 -15.16
C ASP A 299 5.58 1.95 -15.00
N TYR A 300 5.49 2.52 -13.81
CA TYR A 300 4.69 3.70 -13.53
C TYR A 300 5.57 4.89 -13.14
N ASP A 301 5.07 6.10 -13.33
CA ASP A 301 5.72 7.35 -12.99
C ASP A 301 5.02 8.01 -11.80
N VAL A 302 5.79 8.36 -10.79
CA VAL A 302 5.30 9.10 -9.62
C VAL A 302 5.52 10.58 -9.87
N ALA A 303 4.49 11.39 -9.63
CA ALA A 303 4.63 12.83 -9.78
C ALA A 303 5.61 13.40 -8.75
N ALA A 304 6.45 14.32 -9.21
CA ALA A 304 7.45 15.01 -8.39
C ALA A 304 6.81 16.05 -7.47
#